data_b8e99c20ab6411708acc5969022400f3
#
_entry.id   b8e99c20ab6411708acc5969022400f3
#
_cell.length_a   1.000
_cell.length_b   1.000
_cell.length_c   1.000
_cell.angle_alpha   90.00
_cell.angle_beta   90.00
_cell.angle_gamma   90.00
#
_symmetry.space_group_name_H-M   'P 1'
#
loop_
_entity.id
_entity.type
_entity.pdbx_description
1 polymer ?
#
loop_
_entity_poly.entity_id
_entity_poly.type
_entity_poly.pdbx_seq_one_letter_code
_entity_poly.pdbx_strand_id
1 'polypeptide(L)'
;MEKYFQERWNFMNISTDIEANKLHFDALFCTKRNFDLKKRELVIAGKKSVLYMIDGFLRSDVLEKILESLTKLKEGKADFEKEFFERCIPFGGVDEENDDEAIITAVLSGRTVLMVDGFQNAFIFELRNYPQRDNAEPDRDKVLRGSRDGFTETMLFNAALIRRRIRDCDLSIEYQSIGTVSKTDIALCYLSEKVDKTMLEDVRNKIKNSKIEALTMSQEDMANVINGKQRWNPFPKYKFTERPDVAAAQIMQGDLIVLVDNTPTAMIMPATVFDIAEDANDYYFPPLTGAYLRVTRILTMLVTLFVTPLWLLALEYPEKVPEVFRFVLVTENQNIPIIWQLLILEFVIDGLKLSSLNTPGMLSSTFSIIAGIIVSDFAVKSGWFASETMLYMAFVAMANYSQPGYELGYAIKFMRMFMLLGISLFGIWGFLAGIFLTLYLLLSTKIHGKGGYFSPIIPFSAKGLVRLLFRLK
;
A
#
# COMPACT_ATOMS: atom_id res chain seq x y z
N MET A 1 26.22 6.24 8.87
CA MET A 1 24.93 5.94 9.50
C MET A 1 25.00 6.16 11.00
N GLU A 2 25.96 5.62 11.72
CA GLU A 2 26.13 5.82 13.18
C GLU A 2 26.22 7.29 13.62
N LYS A 3 26.99 8.13 12.91
CA LYS A 3 27.12 9.56 13.22
C LYS A 3 25.81 10.35 13.08
N TYR A 4 24.92 9.91 12.17
CA TYR A 4 23.62 10.54 11.94
C TYR A 4 22.60 10.18 13.04
N PHE A 5 22.72 9.00 13.64
CA PHE A 5 21.92 8.55 14.78
C PHE A 5 22.34 9.26 16.08
N GLN A 6 23.63 9.37 16.34
CA GLN A 6 24.16 10.00 17.57
C GLN A 6 23.83 11.49 17.69
N GLU A 7 23.81 12.24 16.58
CA GLU A 7 23.48 13.69 16.61
C GLU A 7 21.97 13.95 16.82
N ARG A 8 21.13 12.95 16.58
CA ARG A 8 19.67 13.08 16.59
C ARG A 8 19.02 12.78 17.94
N TRP A 9 19.58 11.84 18.68
CA TRP A 9 19.07 11.39 19.96
C TRP A 9 20.19 11.52 21.00
N ASN A 10 19.96 12.24 22.11
CA ASN A 10 20.89 12.30 23.21
C ASN A 10 20.93 10.93 23.92
N PHE A 11 21.64 9.97 23.35
CA PHE A 11 21.83 8.67 23.94
C PHE A 11 22.68 8.79 25.21
N MET A 12 22.21 8.21 26.29
CA MET A 12 22.86 8.18 27.59
C MET A 12 22.79 6.75 28.12
N ASN A 13 23.71 6.42 29.03
CA ASN A 13 23.59 5.15 29.73
C ASN A 13 22.42 5.20 30.71
N ILE A 14 21.83 4.03 30.99
CA ILE A 14 20.73 3.90 31.96
C ILE A 14 21.17 4.47 33.34
N SER A 15 20.29 5.27 33.93
CA SER A 15 20.41 5.75 35.29
C SER A 15 19.90 4.70 36.28
N THR A 16 20.40 4.75 37.53
CA THR A 16 19.83 3.98 38.65
C THR A 16 18.43 4.47 39.05
N ASP A 17 18.04 5.68 38.67
CA ASP A 17 16.72 6.25 38.95
C ASP A 17 15.70 5.83 37.82
N ILE A 18 14.75 4.99 38.20
CA ILE A 18 13.73 4.48 37.29
C ILE A 18 12.81 5.59 36.74
N GLU A 19 12.57 6.67 37.50
CA GLU A 19 11.69 7.75 37.00
C GLU A 19 12.42 8.57 35.92
N ALA A 20 13.73 8.76 36.04
CA ALA A 20 14.55 9.39 35.01
C ALA A 20 14.55 8.54 33.71
N ASN A 21 14.83 7.24 33.84
CA ASN A 21 14.78 6.29 32.70
C ASN A 21 13.40 6.27 32.03
N LYS A 22 12.34 6.23 32.82
CA LYS A 22 10.96 6.23 32.33
C LYS A 22 10.64 7.48 31.53
N LEU A 23 11.01 8.67 32.01
CA LEU A 23 10.80 9.92 31.25
C LEU A 23 11.58 9.92 29.95
N HIS A 24 12.82 9.44 29.97
CA HIS A 24 13.69 9.38 28.81
C HIS A 24 13.13 8.42 27.73
N PHE A 25 12.87 7.17 28.08
CA PHE A 25 12.36 6.17 27.12
C PHE A 25 10.92 6.44 26.66
N ASP A 26 10.05 7.00 27.51
CA ASP A 26 8.71 7.43 27.12
C ASP A 26 8.74 8.54 26.05
N ALA A 27 9.73 9.45 26.14
CA ALA A 27 9.94 10.48 25.14
C ALA A 27 10.48 9.92 23.82
N LEU A 28 11.48 9.02 23.88
CA LEU A 28 12.07 8.37 22.71
C LEU A 28 11.07 7.49 21.97
N PHE A 29 10.33 6.68 22.67
CA PHE A 29 9.34 5.77 22.09
C PHE A 29 8.03 6.45 21.72
N CYS A 30 7.82 7.70 22.11
CA CYS A 30 6.53 8.38 21.93
C CYS A 30 5.35 7.50 22.38
N THR A 31 5.43 6.90 23.56
CA THR A 31 4.49 5.88 24.06
C THR A 31 3.02 6.32 24.05
N LYS A 32 2.76 7.63 24.17
CA LYS A 32 1.40 8.19 24.08
C LYS A 32 0.81 8.17 22.66
N ARG A 33 1.66 8.06 21.63
CA ARG A 33 1.27 8.10 20.24
C ARG A 33 1.26 6.72 19.61
N ASN A 34 2.21 5.89 19.98
CA ASN A 34 2.38 4.53 19.47
C ASN A 34 1.52 3.55 20.26
N PHE A 35 0.40 3.10 19.69
CA PHE A 35 -0.49 2.17 20.38
C PHE A 35 0.08 0.74 20.46
N ASP A 36 0.94 0.37 19.55
CA ASP A 36 1.60 -0.94 19.48
C ASP A 36 2.70 -1.10 20.51
N LEU A 37 3.22 0.02 21.04
CA LEU A 37 4.27 0.03 22.04
C LEU A 37 3.65 0.13 23.44
N LYS A 38 3.69 -0.98 24.17
CA LYS A 38 3.10 -1.09 25.51
C LYS A 38 4.14 -0.85 26.58
N LYS A 39 3.72 -0.06 27.57
CA LYS A 39 4.44 0.14 28.82
C LYS A 39 3.63 -0.42 29.99
N ARG A 40 4.25 -1.19 30.85
CA ARG A 40 3.64 -1.68 32.08
C ARG A 40 4.53 -1.35 33.28
N GLU A 41 3.99 -0.65 34.25
CA GLU A 41 4.63 -0.36 35.51
C GLU A 41 4.34 -1.49 36.52
N LEU A 42 5.35 -1.94 37.24
CA LEU A 42 5.31 -3.09 38.14
C LEU A 42 6.10 -2.77 39.43
N VAL A 43 5.82 -3.51 40.47
CA VAL A 43 6.66 -3.52 41.66
C VAL A 43 7.19 -4.93 41.85
N ILE A 44 8.52 -5.09 41.83
CA ILE A 44 9.19 -6.38 41.90
C ILE A 44 10.08 -6.32 43.16
N ALA A 45 9.83 -7.20 44.14
CA ALA A 45 10.54 -7.23 45.42
C ALA A 45 10.65 -5.84 46.11
N GLY A 46 9.56 -5.05 46.09
CA GLY A 46 9.51 -3.70 46.66
C GLY A 46 10.14 -2.58 45.81
N LYS A 47 10.78 -2.93 44.69
CA LYS A 47 11.40 -1.95 43.76
C LYS A 47 10.47 -1.60 42.64
N LYS A 48 10.36 -0.31 42.33
CA LYS A 48 9.62 0.14 41.10
C LYS A 48 10.29 -0.41 39.85
N SER A 49 9.50 -0.83 38.89
CA SER A 49 10.00 -1.42 37.64
C SER A 49 9.12 -1.01 36.49
N VAL A 50 9.69 -0.94 35.30
CA VAL A 50 8.97 -0.65 34.06
C VAL A 50 9.31 -1.67 32.98
N LEU A 51 8.30 -2.16 32.31
CA LEU A 51 8.41 -3.12 31.22
C LEU A 51 7.98 -2.45 29.91
N TYR A 52 8.85 -2.51 28.88
CA TYR A 52 8.55 -2.06 27.53
C TYR A 52 8.47 -3.26 26.60
N MET A 53 7.44 -3.28 25.73
CA MET A 53 7.19 -4.36 24.78
C MET A 53 6.39 -3.85 23.57
N ILE A 54 6.47 -4.56 22.45
CA ILE A 54 5.61 -4.33 21.30
C ILE A 54 4.47 -5.35 21.30
N ASP A 55 3.24 -4.86 21.28
CA ASP A 55 2.04 -5.67 21.10
C ASP A 55 2.05 -6.28 19.68
N GLY A 56 1.56 -7.51 19.55
CA GLY A 56 1.63 -8.25 18.28
C GLY A 56 2.92 -9.04 18.04
N PHE A 57 4.00 -8.81 18.83
CA PHE A 57 5.21 -9.65 18.80
C PHE A 57 5.38 -10.53 20.04
N LEU A 58 4.54 -10.34 21.02
CA LEU A 58 4.73 -10.89 22.33
C LEU A 58 4.17 -12.32 22.49
N ARG A 59 4.98 -13.20 23.08
CA ARG A 59 4.51 -14.48 23.63
C ARG A 59 3.91 -14.25 25.03
N SER A 60 2.64 -13.93 25.05
CA SER A 60 1.92 -13.58 26.30
C SER A 60 1.94 -14.68 27.34
N ASP A 61 1.88 -15.95 26.89
CA ASP A 61 1.94 -17.15 27.73
C ASP A 61 3.27 -17.28 28.50
N VAL A 62 4.37 -16.89 27.88
CA VAL A 62 5.71 -16.92 28.48
C VAL A 62 5.91 -15.71 29.39
N LEU A 63 5.47 -14.53 28.94
CA LEU A 63 5.55 -13.32 29.78
C LEU A 63 4.76 -13.49 31.08
N GLU A 64 3.57 -14.07 31.03
CA GLU A 64 2.77 -14.33 32.23
C GLU A 64 3.52 -15.18 33.24
N LYS A 65 4.18 -16.26 32.83
CA LYS A 65 5.01 -17.11 33.69
C LYS A 65 6.21 -16.36 34.28
N ILE A 66 6.87 -15.51 33.50
CA ILE A 66 7.98 -14.67 33.98
C ILE A 66 7.46 -13.70 35.05
N LEU A 67 6.37 -13.00 34.79
CA LEU A 67 5.80 -12.05 35.73
C LEU A 67 5.34 -12.75 37.01
N GLU A 68 4.74 -13.94 36.92
CA GLU A 68 4.39 -14.75 38.08
C GLU A 68 5.61 -15.11 38.91
N SER A 69 6.72 -15.48 38.29
CA SER A 69 7.98 -15.77 38.98
C SER A 69 8.57 -14.51 39.65
N LEU A 70 8.55 -13.37 38.98
CA LEU A 70 9.06 -12.09 39.47
C LEU A 70 8.25 -11.56 40.66
N THR A 71 6.93 -11.76 40.66
CA THR A 71 6.07 -11.32 41.79
C THR A 71 6.22 -12.17 43.04
N LYS A 72 6.78 -13.38 42.94
CA LYS A 72 7.08 -14.25 44.10
C LYS A 72 8.38 -13.88 44.83
N LEU A 73 9.17 -12.95 44.28
CA LEU A 73 10.41 -12.47 44.92
C LEU A 73 10.10 -11.65 46.15
N LYS A 74 10.80 -11.95 47.26
CA LYS A 74 10.64 -11.27 48.53
C LYS A 74 11.66 -10.14 48.68
N GLU A 75 11.27 -9.04 49.32
CA GLU A 75 12.16 -7.96 49.73
C GLU A 75 13.25 -8.45 50.66
N GLY A 76 14.48 -7.90 50.54
CA GLY A 76 15.49 -7.94 51.56
C GLY A 76 16.61 -8.96 51.41
N LYS A 77 16.86 -9.56 50.25
CA LYS A 77 18.06 -10.38 50.03
C LYS A 77 19.20 -9.57 49.42
N ALA A 78 20.41 -9.70 50.01
CA ALA A 78 21.60 -8.92 49.69
C ALA A 78 22.14 -9.15 48.24
N ASP A 79 21.77 -10.26 47.58
CA ASP A 79 22.20 -10.63 46.23
C ASP A 79 21.02 -10.67 45.26
N PHE A 80 20.17 -9.64 45.26
CA PHE A 80 18.98 -9.56 44.43
C PHE A 80 19.30 -9.74 42.93
N GLU A 81 20.38 -9.18 42.41
CA GLU A 81 20.80 -9.35 41.00
C GLU A 81 21.07 -10.81 40.67
N LYS A 82 21.88 -11.48 41.51
CA LYS A 82 22.26 -12.88 41.31
C LYS A 82 21.07 -13.84 41.44
N GLU A 83 20.23 -13.63 42.45
CA GLU A 83 19.02 -14.42 42.66
C GLU A 83 17.97 -14.16 41.56
N PHE A 84 17.91 -12.95 41.05
CA PHE A 84 17.06 -12.57 39.91
C PHE A 84 17.44 -13.37 38.66
N PHE A 85 18.74 -13.48 38.32
CA PHE A 85 19.21 -14.23 37.15
C PHE A 85 19.12 -15.74 37.33
N GLU A 86 19.57 -16.25 38.44
CA GLU A 86 19.75 -17.70 38.63
C GLU A 86 18.44 -18.43 38.94
N ARG A 87 17.44 -17.78 39.56
CA ARG A 87 16.25 -18.44 40.09
C ARG A 87 14.92 -18.00 39.49
N CYS A 88 14.85 -16.81 38.92
CA CYS A 88 13.55 -16.19 38.60
C CYS A 88 13.18 -16.23 37.17
N ILE A 89 14.07 -16.60 36.27
CA ILE A 89 13.80 -16.64 34.85
C ILE A 89 13.85 -18.08 34.37
N PRO A 90 12.68 -18.76 34.36
CA PRO A 90 12.61 -20.17 33.98
C PRO A 90 12.79 -20.41 32.47
N PHE A 91 13.07 -19.36 31.68
CA PHE A 91 12.97 -19.46 30.22
C PHE A 91 13.97 -18.57 29.49
N GLY A 92 14.75 -19.18 28.60
CA GLY A 92 15.50 -18.48 27.53
C GLY A 92 16.64 -17.58 28.00
N GLY A 93 17.37 -17.04 27.04
CA GLY A 93 18.42 -16.07 27.31
C GLY A 93 17.86 -14.73 27.79
N VAL A 94 18.46 -14.22 28.85
CA VAL A 94 18.28 -12.85 29.30
C VAL A 94 19.59 -12.15 29.10
N ASP A 95 19.57 -11.07 28.33
CA ASP A 95 20.72 -10.22 28.13
C ASP A 95 20.62 -9.03 29.05
N GLU A 96 21.77 -8.53 29.56
CA GLU A 96 21.88 -7.27 30.23
C GLU A 96 22.44 -6.22 29.29
N GLU A 97 21.87 -5.01 29.34
CA GLU A 97 22.31 -3.92 28.50
C GLU A 97 22.15 -2.58 29.23
N ASN A 98 23.11 -1.68 29.06
CA ASN A 98 23.08 -0.35 29.67
C ASN A 98 23.09 0.77 28.63
N ASP A 99 23.32 0.45 27.36
CA ASP A 99 23.34 1.39 26.25
C ASP A 99 21.93 1.63 25.70
N ASP A 100 21.52 2.89 25.66
CA ASP A 100 20.19 3.30 25.15
C ASP A 100 19.93 2.82 23.72
N GLU A 101 20.91 2.89 22.82
CA GLU A 101 20.73 2.50 21.42
C GLU A 101 20.45 1.00 21.30
N ALA A 102 21.18 0.19 22.07
CA ALA A 102 20.98 -1.25 22.10
C ALA A 102 19.62 -1.62 22.70
N ILE A 103 19.18 -0.91 23.76
CA ILE A 103 17.87 -1.11 24.38
C ILE A 103 16.73 -0.72 23.43
N ILE A 104 16.84 0.44 22.79
CA ILE A 104 15.87 0.89 21.79
C ILE A 104 15.75 -0.13 20.66
N THR A 105 16.89 -0.58 20.13
CA THR A 105 16.94 -1.60 19.09
C THR A 105 16.32 -2.91 19.57
N ALA A 106 16.52 -3.30 20.81
CA ALA A 106 15.92 -4.48 21.41
C ALA A 106 14.39 -4.36 21.44
N VAL A 107 13.84 -3.27 21.99
CA VAL A 107 12.38 -3.05 22.04
C VAL A 107 11.80 -2.99 20.64
N LEU A 108 12.37 -2.19 19.73
CA LEU A 108 11.85 -2.03 18.36
C LEU A 108 12.00 -3.30 17.51
N SER A 109 12.90 -4.21 17.88
CA SER A 109 12.97 -5.54 17.30
C SER A 109 11.95 -6.53 17.88
N GLY A 110 11.17 -6.12 18.89
CA GLY A 110 10.14 -6.93 19.53
C GLY A 110 10.60 -7.74 20.72
N ARG A 111 11.82 -7.49 21.24
CA ARG A 111 12.24 -8.03 22.53
C ARG A 111 11.57 -7.26 23.67
N THR A 112 11.36 -7.91 24.79
CA THR A 112 10.76 -7.29 25.96
C THR A 112 11.86 -6.80 26.88
N VAL A 113 11.78 -5.54 27.33
CA VAL A 113 12.80 -4.91 28.15
C VAL A 113 12.22 -4.55 29.51
N LEU A 114 12.88 -4.99 30.59
CA LEU A 114 12.54 -4.67 31.96
C LEU A 114 13.64 -3.80 32.58
N MET A 115 13.25 -2.67 33.13
CA MET A 115 14.13 -1.81 33.95
C MET A 115 13.64 -1.82 35.38
N VAL A 116 14.57 -1.89 36.34
CA VAL A 116 14.28 -1.99 37.77
C VAL A 116 15.02 -0.88 38.52
N ASP A 117 14.36 -0.23 39.44
CA ASP A 117 14.92 0.86 40.25
C ASP A 117 16.17 0.43 41.04
N GLY A 118 17.23 1.24 40.94
CA GLY A 118 18.51 0.95 41.58
C GLY A 118 19.47 0.08 40.76
N PHE A 119 19.09 -0.36 39.54
CA PHE A 119 19.97 -1.11 38.65
C PHE A 119 20.51 -0.22 37.53
N GLN A 120 21.77 -0.50 37.12
CA GLN A 120 22.41 0.21 36.01
C GLN A 120 22.20 -0.45 34.65
N ASN A 121 21.62 -1.64 34.62
CA ASN A 121 21.36 -2.41 33.40
C ASN A 121 19.87 -2.66 33.26
N ALA A 122 19.39 -2.68 31.99
CA ALA A 122 18.09 -3.21 31.63
C ALA A 122 18.20 -4.71 31.35
N PHE A 123 17.14 -5.43 31.62
CA PHE A 123 17.03 -6.87 31.35
C PHE A 123 16.22 -7.10 30.08
N ILE A 124 16.82 -7.75 29.10
CA ILE A 124 16.23 -7.98 27.78
C ILE A 124 15.83 -9.45 27.66
N PHE A 125 14.52 -9.68 27.50
CA PHE A 125 13.96 -11.01 27.33
C PHE A 125 13.66 -11.31 25.87
N GLU A 126 14.11 -12.48 25.39
CA GLU A 126 13.79 -12.96 24.04
C GLU A 126 12.40 -13.62 24.03
N LEU A 127 11.33 -12.82 23.97
CA LEU A 127 9.94 -13.26 23.95
C LEU A 127 9.26 -13.04 22.60
N ARG A 128 10.05 -12.83 21.55
CA ARG A 128 9.51 -12.51 20.23
C ARG A 128 8.79 -13.67 19.60
N ASN A 129 7.62 -13.39 19.08
CA ASN A 129 6.89 -14.23 18.16
C ASN A 129 6.40 -13.36 16.99
N TYR A 130 7.20 -13.31 15.94
CA TYR A 130 6.77 -12.56 14.76
C TYR A 130 5.58 -13.27 14.10
N PRO A 131 4.59 -12.51 13.60
CA PRO A 131 3.58 -13.07 12.72
C PRO A 131 4.27 -13.83 11.58
N GLN A 132 4.01 -15.13 11.52
CA GLN A 132 4.61 -16.02 10.53
C GLN A 132 3.51 -16.60 9.65
N ARG A 133 3.88 -17.22 8.64
CA ARG A 133 3.29 -18.03 7.57
C ARG A 133 1.79 -18.40 7.50
N ASP A 134 0.96 -18.06 8.46
CA ASP A 134 -0.50 -18.06 8.30
C ASP A 134 -0.95 -16.89 7.40
N ASN A 135 -0.03 -15.95 7.12
CA ASN A 135 -0.23 -14.86 6.19
C ASN A 135 0.09 -15.36 4.77
N ALA A 136 -0.92 -15.74 4.02
CA ALA A 136 -0.79 -16.15 2.63
C ALA A 136 -0.19 -15.02 1.76
N GLU A 137 0.49 -15.39 0.68
CA GLU A 137 0.89 -14.43 -0.35
C GLU A 137 -0.36 -13.79 -0.95
N PRO A 138 -0.41 -12.44 -1.06
CA PRO A 138 -1.57 -11.76 -1.64
C PRO A 138 -1.89 -12.25 -3.04
N ASP A 139 -3.16 -12.39 -3.37
CA ASP A 139 -3.57 -12.84 -4.70
C ASP A 139 -3.36 -11.76 -5.77
N ARG A 140 -3.49 -10.49 -5.41
CA ARG A 140 -3.39 -9.35 -6.33
C ARG A 140 -1.98 -8.81 -6.49
N ASP A 141 -1.19 -8.78 -5.43
CA ASP A 141 0.15 -8.18 -5.38
C ASP A 141 1.26 -9.25 -5.41
N LYS A 142 1.10 -10.32 -6.20
CA LYS A 142 2.09 -11.40 -6.32
C LYS A 142 3.41 -10.91 -6.89
N VAL A 143 4.53 -11.36 -6.29
CA VAL A 143 5.86 -11.04 -6.78
C VAL A 143 6.65 -12.29 -7.11
N LEU A 144 7.48 -12.18 -8.15
CA LEU A 144 8.38 -13.25 -8.57
C LEU A 144 9.54 -13.45 -7.59
N ARG A 145 9.96 -12.38 -6.91
CA ARG A 145 11.02 -12.38 -5.90
C ARG A 145 10.61 -11.44 -4.75
N GLY A 146 11.11 -11.70 -3.56
CA GLY A 146 10.91 -10.84 -2.39
C GLY A 146 10.10 -11.50 -1.29
N SER A 147 9.59 -10.69 -0.38
CA SER A 147 8.75 -11.13 0.71
C SER A 147 7.44 -11.71 0.17
N ARG A 148 6.96 -12.79 0.79
CA ARG A 148 5.68 -13.42 0.41
C ARG A 148 4.62 -13.26 1.49
N ASP A 149 4.91 -12.49 2.53
CA ASP A 149 3.94 -12.15 3.54
C ASP A 149 2.99 -11.07 3.04
N GLY A 150 1.72 -11.23 3.29
CA GLY A 150 0.65 -10.29 3.02
C GLY A 150 0.09 -9.72 4.32
N PHE A 151 -0.68 -8.63 4.22
CA PHE A 151 -1.52 -8.15 5.29
C PHE A 151 -2.68 -9.12 5.54
N THR A 152 -3.19 -9.11 6.77
CA THR A 152 -4.33 -9.89 7.22
C THR A 152 -5.50 -8.98 7.59
N GLU A 153 -6.63 -9.55 7.94
CA GLU A 153 -7.80 -8.80 8.40
C GLU A 153 -7.57 -8.12 9.77
N THR A 154 -6.57 -8.56 10.53
CA THR A 154 -6.29 -8.02 11.86
C THR A 154 -5.33 -6.85 11.82
N MET A 155 -5.81 -5.64 12.12
CA MET A 155 -5.04 -4.40 12.08
C MET A 155 -3.77 -4.46 12.95
N LEU A 156 -3.84 -5.05 14.14
CA LEU A 156 -2.69 -5.18 15.06
C LEU A 156 -1.54 -5.97 14.41
N PHE A 157 -1.83 -7.09 13.76
CA PHE A 157 -0.82 -7.87 13.04
C PHE A 157 -0.25 -7.09 11.86
N ASN A 158 -1.07 -6.34 11.15
CA ASN A 158 -0.64 -5.50 10.04
C ASN A 158 0.31 -4.38 10.51
N ALA A 159 0.01 -3.75 11.63
CA ALA A 159 0.88 -2.77 12.27
C ALA A 159 2.23 -3.40 12.69
N ALA A 160 2.18 -4.61 13.27
CA ALA A 160 3.37 -5.36 13.64
C ALA A 160 4.25 -5.71 12.43
N LEU A 161 3.66 -6.10 11.29
CA LEU A 161 4.40 -6.38 10.05
C LEU A 161 5.12 -5.13 9.51
N ILE A 162 4.56 -3.95 9.67
CA ILE A 162 5.21 -2.67 9.34
C ILE A 162 6.34 -2.40 10.34
N ARG A 163 6.09 -2.50 11.64
CA ARG A 163 7.09 -2.27 12.71
C ARG A 163 8.30 -3.20 12.58
N ARG A 164 8.09 -4.45 12.20
CA ARG A 164 9.17 -5.41 11.94
C ARG A 164 10.17 -4.92 10.89
N ARG A 165 9.68 -4.16 9.89
CA ARG A 165 10.48 -3.64 8.77
C ARG A 165 11.12 -2.29 9.05
N ILE A 166 10.47 -1.48 9.88
CA ILE A 166 10.93 -0.12 10.24
C ILE A 166 11.16 -0.10 11.74
N ARG A 167 12.43 -0.28 12.13
CA ARG A 167 12.87 -0.26 13.53
C ARG A 167 13.45 1.11 13.87
N ASP A 168 12.60 2.13 13.77
CA ASP A 168 12.97 3.53 14.02
C ASP A 168 11.96 4.13 15.01
N CYS A 169 12.46 4.89 15.99
CA CYS A 169 11.65 5.61 16.98
C CYS A 169 10.73 6.64 16.32
N ASP A 170 11.10 7.14 15.14
CA ASP A 170 10.33 8.11 14.38
C ASP A 170 9.05 7.50 13.73
N LEU A 171 9.00 6.17 13.63
CA LEU A 171 7.79 5.48 13.17
C LEU A 171 6.69 5.63 14.21
N SER A 172 5.65 6.36 13.85
CA SER A 172 4.43 6.52 14.63
C SER A 172 3.32 5.65 14.07
N ILE A 173 2.64 4.93 14.96
CA ILE A 173 1.48 4.09 14.65
C ILE A 173 0.35 4.54 15.58
N GLU A 174 -0.51 5.44 15.09
CA GLU A 174 -1.58 6.05 15.85
C GLU A 174 -2.88 5.24 15.70
N TYR A 175 -3.50 4.96 16.82
CA TYR A 175 -4.80 4.31 16.87
C TYR A 175 -5.93 5.35 16.86
N GLN A 176 -6.95 5.10 16.05
CA GLN A 176 -8.22 5.80 16.06
C GLN A 176 -9.36 4.81 15.86
N SER A 177 -10.58 5.20 16.22
CA SER A 177 -11.78 4.41 15.96
C SER A 177 -12.81 5.27 15.22
N ILE A 178 -13.49 4.69 14.23
CA ILE A 178 -14.48 5.39 13.41
C ILE A 178 -15.78 4.59 13.32
N GLY A 179 -16.88 5.31 13.19
CA GLY A 179 -18.23 4.77 13.13
C GLY A 179 -18.92 4.77 14.48
N THR A 180 -20.17 5.23 14.51
CA THR A 180 -20.95 5.31 15.74
C THR A 180 -21.46 3.93 16.19
N VAL A 181 -21.67 3.01 15.24
CA VAL A 181 -22.15 1.65 15.45
C VAL A 181 -21.03 0.63 15.36
N SER A 182 -20.25 0.63 14.24
CA SER A 182 -19.19 -0.38 14.03
C SER A 182 -17.98 -0.19 14.91
N LYS A 183 -17.64 1.08 15.27
CA LYS A 183 -16.43 1.43 16.03
C LYS A 183 -15.20 0.74 15.48
N THR A 184 -15.05 0.79 14.15
CA THR A 184 -13.97 0.10 13.44
C THR A 184 -12.63 0.74 13.77
N ASP A 185 -11.65 -0.09 14.07
CA ASP A 185 -10.29 0.34 14.44
C ASP A 185 -9.49 0.73 13.21
N ILE A 186 -8.72 1.82 13.33
CA ILE A 186 -7.87 2.37 12.28
C ILE A 186 -6.49 2.67 12.86
N ALA A 187 -5.44 2.33 12.10
CA ALA A 187 -4.10 2.76 12.43
C ALA A 187 -3.53 3.68 11.33
N LEU A 188 -2.98 4.82 11.76
CA LEU A 188 -2.23 5.75 10.92
C LEU A 188 -0.74 5.51 11.13
N CYS A 189 -0.05 4.99 10.09
CA CYS A 189 1.37 4.64 10.15
C CYS A 189 2.19 5.60 9.30
N TYR A 190 3.18 6.28 9.88
CA TYR A 190 3.99 7.28 9.20
C TYR A 190 5.32 7.54 9.94
N LEU A 191 6.29 8.15 9.24
CA LEU A 191 7.48 8.73 9.89
C LEU A 191 7.21 10.19 10.25
N SER A 192 7.31 10.56 11.54
CA SER A 192 6.90 11.88 12.06
C SER A 192 7.69 13.05 11.44
N GLU A 193 8.95 12.82 11.04
CA GLU A 193 9.77 13.86 10.42
C GLU A 193 9.53 14.02 8.93
N LYS A 194 9.08 12.96 8.23
CA LYS A 194 8.96 12.96 6.77
C LYS A 194 7.55 13.22 6.28
N VAL A 195 6.54 12.83 7.06
CA VAL A 195 5.13 12.98 6.68
C VAL A 195 4.74 14.45 6.51
N ASP A 196 3.89 14.74 5.54
CA ASP A 196 3.26 16.06 5.44
C ASP A 196 2.29 16.27 6.61
N LYS A 197 2.70 17.17 7.53
CA LYS A 197 1.95 17.44 8.76
C LYS A 197 0.57 18.03 8.47
N THR A 198 0.43 18.79 7.39
CA THR A 198 -0.86 19.40 7.02
C THR A 198 -1.84 18.34 6.55
N MET A 199 -1.37 17.40 5.73
CA MET A 199 -2.13 16.23 5.30
C MET A 199 -2.53 15.35 6.49
N LEU A 200 -1.59 15.05 7.38
CA LEU A 200 -1.83 14.22 8.56
C LEU A 200 -2.91 14.81 9.46
N GLU A 201 -2.85 16.11 9.75
CA GLU A 201 -3.86 16.79 10.56
C GLU A 201 -5.23 16.83 9.87
N ASP A 202 -5.28 17.05 8.55
CA ASP A 202 -6.52 17.00 7.79
C ASP A 202 -7.19 15.61 7.88
N VAL A 203 -6.40 14.55 7.71
CA VAL A 203 -6.88 13.16 7.81
C VAL A 203 -7.38 12.86 9.23
N ARG A 204 -6.64 13.22 10.28
CA ARG A 204 -7.06 13.06 11.67
C ARG A 204 -8.38 13.74 11.95
N ASN A 205 -8.51 15.00 11.50
CA ASN A 205 -9.72 15.80 11.71
C ASN A 205 -10.93 15.20 10.98
N LYS A 206 -10.73 14.67 9.76
CA LYS A 206 -11.80 14.04 8.99
C LYS A 206 -12.27 12.73 9.63
N ILE A 207 -11.34 11.92 10.13
CA ILE A 207 -11.67 10.69 10.87
C ILE A 207 -12.44 11.05 12.14
N LYS A 208 -11.93 11.98 12.95
CA LYS A 208 -12.52 12.39 14.24
C LYS A 208 -13.90 13.00 14.08
N ASN A 209 -14.10 13.80 13.03
CA ASN A 209 -15.37 14.51 12.79
C ASN A 209 -16.35 13.70 11.93
N SER A 210 -16.00 12.49 11.52
CA SER A 210 -16.86 11.64 10.74
C SER A 210 -18.10 11.21 11.54
N LYS A 211 -19.27 11.30 10.91
CA LYS A 211 -20.57 10.91 11.49
C LYS A 211 -21.13 9.64 10.85
N ILE A 212 -20.29 8.84 10.24
CA ILE A 212 -20.75 7.60 9.62
C ILE A 212 -21.15 6.59 10.71
N GLU A 213 -22.11 5.73 10.40
CA GLU A 213 -22.54 4.68 11.32
C GLU A 213 -21.55 3.52 11.34
N ALA A 214 -21.06 3.11 10.16
CA ALA A 214 -20.14 1.99 10.01
C ALA A 214 -19.28 2.16 8.74
N LEU A 215 -18.09 1.54 8.75
CA LEU A 215 -17.28 1.26 7.57
C LEU A 215 -17.67 -0.12 7.04
N THR A 216 -18.67 -0.19 6.16
CA THR A 216 -19.17 -1.46 5.63
C THR A 216 -18.27 -2.02 4.54
N MET A 217 -17.73 -1.15 3.69
CA MET A 217 -16.77 -1.46 2.62
C MET A 217 -15.35 -1.03 3.00
N SER A 218 -15.03 -1.07 4.30
CA SER A 218 -13.71 -0.81 4.89
C SER A 218 -12.90 0.30 4.21
N GLN A 219 -12.06 -0.06 3.24
CA GLN A 219 -11.13 0.84 2.55
C GLN A 219 -11.84 1.90 1.70
N GLU A 220 -12.87 1.53 0.95
CA GLU A 220 -13.60 2.45 0.09
C GLU A 220 -14.41 3.47 0.92
N ASP A 221 -15.03 3.02 2.00
CA ASP A 221 -15.71 3.94 2.92
C ASP A 221 -14.71 4.89 3.59
N MET A 222 -13.51 4.39 3.92
CA MET A 222 -12.44 5.24 4.45
C MET A 222 -11.97 6.28 3.43
N ALA A 223 -11.80 5.90 2.17
CA ALA A 223 -11.48 6.82 1.08
C ALA A 223 -12.56 7.90 0.93
N ASN A 224 -13.84 7.53 1.06
CA ASN A 224 -14.97 8.44 1.03
C ASN A 224 -15.01 9.39 2.24
N VAL A 225 -14.60 8.94 3.43
CA VAL A 225 -14.47 9.78 4.63
C VAL A 225 -13.41 10.85 4.42
N ILE A 226 -12.25 10.46 3.85
CA ILE A 226 -11.14 11.39 3.67
C ILE A 226 -11.40 12.40 2.55
N ASN A 227 -11.98 11.98 1.41
CA ASN A 227 -12.14 12.85 0.23
C ASN A 227 -13.58 13.32 -0.04
N GLY A 228 -14.55 12.79 0.68
CA GLY A 228 -15.97 12.90 0.32
C GLY A 228 -16.30 12.02 -0.90
N LYS A 229 -17.60 11.79 -1.11
CA LYS A 229 -18.09 10.95 -2.22
C LYS A 229 -17.75 11.57 -3.58
N GLN A 230 -16.85 10.94 -4.31
CA GLN A 230 -16.48 11.35 -5.67
C GLN A 230 -17.38 10.63 -6.67
N ARG A 231 -18.33 11.35 -7.27
CA ARG A 231 -19.34 10.72 -8.14
C ARG A 231 -18.95 10.66 -9.62
N TRP A 232 -18.15 11.60 -10.10
CA TRP A 232 -17.97 11.83 -11.54
C TRP A 232 -16.54 11.66 -12.06
N ASN A 233 -15.54 11.69 -11.18
CA ASN A 233 -14.15 11.49 -11.59
C ASN A 233 -13.75 10.03 -11.36
N PRO A 234 -13.46 9.24 -12.41
CA PRO A 234 -13.15 7.83 -12.27
C PRO A 234 -11.70 7.55 -11.85
N PHE A 235 -10.85 8.57 -11.80
CA PHE A 235 -9.45 8.39 -11.45
C PHE A 235 -9.27 8.12 -9.94
N PRO A 236 -8.60 7.00 -9.55
CA PRO A 236 -8.33 6.68 -8.15
C PRO A 236 -7.40 7.71 -7.52
N LYS A 237 -7.58 8.01 -6.24
CA LYS A 237 -6.79 9.00 -5.48
C LYS A 237 -5.82 8.38 -4.49
N TYR A 238 -5.95 7.10 -4.28
CA TYR A 238 -5.16 6.31 -3.34
C TYR A 238 -4.55 5.12 -4.05
N LYS A 239 -3.43 4.68 -3.54
CA LYS A 239 -2.85 3.39 -3.91
C LYS A 239 -3.19 2.41 -2.79
N PHE A 240 -3.65 1.23 -3.16
CA PHE A 240 -3.89 0.13 -2.24
C PHE A 240 -2.84 -0.94 -2.41
N THR A 241 -2.42 -1.56 -1.31
CA THR A 241 -1.48 -2.69 -1.34
C THR A 241 -1.81 -3.69 -0.25
N GLU A 242 -1.69 -4.96 -0.56
CA GLU A 242 -1.81 -6.06 0.40
C GLU A 242 -0.42 -6.45 0.95
N ARG A 243 0.64 -5.69 0.60
CA ARG A 243 2.03 -6.02 0.89
C ARG A 243 2.66 -5.11 1.95
N PRO A 244 3.08 -5.69 3.08
CA PRO A 244 3.75 -4.93 4.14
C PRO A 244 5.11 -4.34 3.73
N ASP A 245 5.82 -4.95 2.78
CA ASP A 245 7.11 -4.44 2.29
C ASP A 245 6.92 -3.19 1.43
N VAL A 246 5.88 -3.15 0.58
CA VAL A 246 5.51 -1.96 -0.19
C VAL A 246 5.08 -0.84 0.74
N ALA A 247 4.19 -1.12 1.72
CA ALA A 247 3.74 -0.13 2.69
C ALA A 247 4.92 0.45 3.49
N ALA A 248 5.84 -0.38 3.98
CA ALA A 248 7.03 0.08 4.69
C ALA A 248 7.95 0.94 3.81
N ALA A 249 8.12 0.58 2.53
CA ALA A 249 8.91 1.39 1.59
C ALA A 249 8.31 2.78 1.37
N GLN A 250 6.98 2.88 1.26
CA GLN A 250 6.27 4.15 1.10
C GLN A 250 6.36 5.01 2.36
N ILE A 251 6.21 4.42 3.56
CA ILE A 251 6.43 5.15 4.83
C ILE A 251 7.84 5.75 4.88
N MET A 252 8.86 5.00 4.46
CA MET A 252 10.25 5.50 4.44
C MET A 252 10.44 6.66 3.44
N GLN A 253 9.58 6.79 2.43
CA GLN A 253 9.55 7.92 1.49
C GLN A 253 8.80 9.15 2.04
N GLY A 254 8.04 8.99 3.12
CA GLY A 254 7.29 10.05 3.79
C GLY A 254 5.78 9.98 3.59
N ASP A 255 5.28 8.88 3.00
CA ASP A 255 3.85 8.68 2.82
C ASP A 255 3.16 8.24 4.11
N LEU A 256 1.87 8.53 4.20
CA LEU A 256 0.98 8.08 5.24
C LEU A 256 0.29 6.79 4.80
N ILE A 257 0.35 5.77 5.65
CA ILE A 257 -0.38 4.51 5.45
C ILE A 257 -1.55 4.46 6.42
N VAL A 258 -2.72 4.14 5.90
CA VAL A 258 -3.93 3.91 6.70
C VAL A 258 -4.26 2.42 6.66
N LEU A 259 -4.24 1.79 7.83
CA LEU A 259 -4.71 0.43 8.04
C LEU A 259 -6.12 0.50 8.63
N VAL A 260 -7.01 -0.29 8.09
CA VAL A 260 -8.39 -0.42 8.58
C VAL A 260 -8.60 -1.86 9.03
N ASP A 261 -9.17 -2.06 10.19
CA ASP A 261 -9.45 -3.41 10.69
C ASP A 261 -10.45 -4.15 9.79
N ASN A 262 -10.42 -5.47 9.82
CA ASN A 262 -11.20 -6.36 8.95
C ASN A 262 -10.89 -6.24 7.45
N THR A 263 -9.68 -5.80 7.08
CA THR A 263 -9.24 -5.77 5.68
C THR A 263 -7.75 -6.04 5.54
N PRO A 264 -7.34 -6.92 4.60
CA PRO A 264 -5.95 -7.23 4.35
C PRO A 264 -5.27 -6.21 3.43
N THR A 265 -5.79 -4.98 3.35
CA THR A 265 -5.30 -3.97 2.42
C THR A 265 -4.90 -2.70 3.17
N ALA A 266 -3.75 -2.14 2.84
CA ALA A 266 -3.30 -0.83 3.32
C ALA A 266 -3.55 0.26 2.27
N MET A 267 -4.06 1.41 2.69
CA MET A 267 -4.25 2.59 1.85
C MET A 267 -3.05 3.52 1.98
N ILE A 268 -2.45 3.89 0.86
CA ILE A 268 -1.26 4.73 0.75
C ILE A 268 -1.67 6.12 0.26
N MET A 269 -1.19 7.16 0.92
CA MET A 269 -1.41 8.54 0.54
C MET A 269 -0.21 9.44 0.89
N PRO A 270 0.08 10.49 0.08
CA PRO A 270 -0.56 10.83 -1.20
C PRO A 270 -0.17 9.83 -2.29
N ALA A 271 -1.01 9.67 -3.32
CA ALA A 271 -0.68 8.83 -4.47
C ALA A 271 -0.91 9.59 -5.77
N THR A 272 0.10 9.62 -6.66
CA THR A 272 0.00 10.14 -8.02
C THR A 272 -0.49 9.04 -8.97
N VAL A 273 -0.92 9.40 -10.18
CA VAL A 273 -1.30 8.41 -11.19
C VAL A 273 -0.16 7.43 -11.50
N PHE A 274 1.08 7.89 -11.41
CA PHE A 274 2.26 7.06 -11.66
C PHE A 274 2.55 6.09 -10.51
N ASP A 275 2.35 6.53 -9.25
CA ASP A 275 2.47 5.65 -8.08
C ASP A 275 1.44 4.53 -8.11
N ILE A 276 0.21 4.83 -8.56
CA ILE A 276 -0.86 3.85 -8.71
C ILE A 276 -0.54 2.84 -9.83
N ALA A 277 0.16 3.28 -10.88
CA ALA A 277 0.61 2.42 -11.97
C ALA A 277 1.87 1.59 -11.64
N GLU A 278 2.54 1.85 -10.51
CA GLU A 278 3.72 1.09 -10.08
C GLU A 278 3.37 -0.27 -9.50
N ASP A 279 4.21 -1.26 -9.79
CA ASP A 279 4.12 -2.63 -9.30
C ASP A 279 5.28 -2.97 -8.37
N ALA A 280 5.03 -3.84 -7.39
CA ALA A 280 6.05 -4.30 -6.46
C ALA A 280 7.24 -4.99 -7.16
N ASN A 281 7.00 -5.71 -8.25
CA ASN A 281 8.04 -6.37 -9.03
C ASN A 281 9.08 -5.41 -9.60
N ASP A 282 8.71 -4.15 -9.90
CA ASP A 282 9.65 -3.14 -10.39
C ASP A 282 10.81 -2.90 -9.42
N TYR A 283 10.58 -3.10 -8.12
CA TYR A 283 11.57 -2.90 -7.06
C TYR A 283 12.46 -4.10 -6.81
N TYR A 284 12.02 -5.30 -7.15
CA TYR A 284 12.77 -6.54 -6.92
C TYR A 284 13.69 -6.94 -8.06
N PHE A 285 13.50 -6.37 -9.25
CA PHE A 285 14.38 -6.59 -10.39
C PHE A 285 15.61 -5.65 -10.38
N PRO A 286 16.68 -5.98 -11.12
CA PRO A 286 17.80 -5.06 -11.35
C PRO A 286 17.31 -3.71 -11.89
N PRO A 287 17.99 -2.59 -11.59
CA PRO A 287 17.51 -1.23 -11.92
C PRO A 287 17.13 -1.05 -13.40
N LEU A 288 17.90 -1.58 -14.32
CA LEU A 288 17.63 -1.50 -15.76
C LEU A 288 16.33 -2.26 -16.14
N THR A 289 16.17 -3.46 -15.63
CA THR A 289 14.97 -4.28 -15.89
C THR A 289 13.72 -3.63 -15.26
N GLY A 290 13.83 -3.13 -14.03
CA GLY A 290 12.74 -2.42 -13.37
C GLY A 290 12.35 -1.13 -14.11
N ALA A 291 13.34 -0.37 -14.61
CA ALA A 291 13.09 0.80 -15.44
C ALA A 291 12.39 0.44 -16.76
N TYR A 292 12.84 -0.62 -17.43
CA TYR A 292 12.20 -1.11 -18.65
C TYR A 292 10.73 -1.50 -18.42
N LEU A 293 10.44 -2.28 -17.36
CA LEU A 293 9.06 -2.67 -17.03
C LEU A 293 8.17 -1.46 -16.75
N ARG A 294 8.70 -0.47 -16.04
CA ARG A 294 7.97 0.78 -15.73
C ARG A 294 7.66 1.58 -16.99
N VAL A 295 8.63 1.75 -17.89
CA VAL A 295 8.41 2.41 -19.19
C VAL A 295 7.39 1.63 -20.02
N THR A 296 7.52 0.31 -20.09
CA THR A 296 6.56 -0.56 -20.80
C THR A 296 5.15 -0.36 -20.25
N ARG A 297 4.98 -0.26 -18.92
CA ARG A 297 3.67 -0.07 -18.30
C ARG A 297 3.06 1.31 -18.62
N ILE A 298 3.87 2.37 -18.65
CA ILE A 298 3.41 3.68 -19.11
C ILE A 298 3.00 3.64 -20.59
N LEU A 299 3.78 2.96 -21.42
CA LEU A 299 3.44 2.78 -22.84
C LEU A 299 2.14 1.98 -23.02
N THR A 300 1.95 0.89 -22.29
CA THR A 300 0.70 0.11 -22.36
C THR A 300 -0.51 0.92 -21.89
N MET A 301 -0.34 1.80 -20.90
CA MET A 301 -1.38 2.74 -20.48
C MET A 301 -1.77 3.70 -21.63
N LEU A 302 -0.79 4.26 -22.34
CA LEU A 302 -1.02 5.11 -23.49
C LEU A 302 -1.65 4.35 -24.67
N VAL A 303 -1.19 3.13 -24.94
CA VAL A 303 -1.76 2.23 -25.94
C VAL A 303 -3.25 1.96 -25.63
N THR A 304 -3.55 1.63 -24.37
CA THR A 304 -4.94 1.40 -23.93
C THR A 304 -5.82 2.61 -24.16
N LEU A 305 -5.31 3.82 -23.96
CA LEU A 305 -6.08 5.05 -24.10
C LEU A 305 -6.28 5.47 -25.56
N PHE A 306 -5.24 5.35 -26.40
CA PHE A 306 -5.20 6.04 -27.69
C PHE A 306 -5.32 5.14 -28.92
N VAL A 307 -4.97 3.85 -28.85
CA VAL A 307 -4.87 3.01 -30.05
C VAL A 307 -6.21 2.90 -30.80
N THR A 308 -7.28 2.55 -30.12
CA THR A 308 -8.59 2.41 -30.80
C THR A 308 -9.21 3.74 -31.19
N PRO A 309 -9.12 4.85 -30.41
CA PRO A 309 -9.55 6.17 -30.88
C PRO A 309 -8.78 6.68 -32.11
N LEU A 310 -7.46 6.55 -32.11
CA LEU A 310 -6.65 6.96 -33.26
C LEU A 310 -6.94 6.12 -34.50
N TRP A 311 -7.15 4.83 -34.32
CA TRP A 311 -7.54 3.94 -35.40
C TRP A 311 -8.93 4.29 -35.98
N LEU A 312 -9.91 4.52 -35.12
CA LEU A 312 -11.25 4.96 -35.59
C LEU A 312 -11.17 6.29 -36.33
N LEU A 313 -10.35 7.23 -35.86
CA LEU A 313 -10.12 8.50 -36.52
C LEU A 313 -9.44 8.32 -37.91
N ALA A 314 -8.50 7.37 -38.03
CA ALA A 314 -7.87 7.03 -39.29
C ALA A 314 -8.89 6.46 -40.30
N LEU A 315 -9.89 5.69 -39.84
CA LEU A 315 -10.97 5.17 -40.68
C LEU A 315 -11.93 6.28 -41.13
N GLU A 316 -12.17 7.30 -40.31
CA GLU A 316 -13.01 8.45 -40.71
C GLU A 316 -12.31 9.40 -41.72
N TYR A 317 -10.98 9.47 -41.70
CA TYR A 317 -10.17 10.35 -42.55
C TYR A 317 -9.10 9.56 -43.34
N PRO A 318 -9.47 8.59 -44.19
CA PRO A 318 -8.52 7.70 -44.85
C PRO A 318 -7.54 8.47 -45.78
N GLU A 319 -7.98 9.61 -46.31
CA GLU A 319 -7.15 10.47 -47.16
C GLU A 319 -5.96 11.10 -46.45
N LYS A 320 -6.05 11.26 -45.12
CA LYS A 320 -4.99 11.84 -44.29
C LYS A 320 -4.01 10.79 -43.78
N VAL A 321 -4.27 9.51 -44.02
CA VAL A 321 -3.40 8.42 -43.55
C VAL A 321 -2.21 8.29 -44.52
N PRO A 322 -0.97 8.41 -44.02
CA PRO A 322 0.23 8.20 -44.83
C PRO A 322 0.24 6.83 -45.49
N GLU A 323 0.81 6.71 -46.68
CA GLU A 323 0.84 5.44 -47.43
C GLU A 323 1.43 4.27 -46.66
N VAL A 324 2.45 4.55 -45.86
CA VAL A 324 3.09 3.52 -44.99
C VAL A 324 2.13 2.90 -43.99
N PHE A 325 1.08 3.60 -43.57
CA PHE A 325 0.08 3.15 -42.61
C PHE A 325 -1.26 2.76 -43.23
N ARG A 326 -1.40 2.72 -44.55
CA ARG A 326 -2.66 2.33 -45.22
C ARG A 326 -3.09 0.89 -44.89
N PHE A 327 -2.18 0.04 -44.48
CA PHE A 327 -2.49 -1.34 -44.08
C PHE A 327 -3.37 -1.43 -42.81
N VAL A 328 -3.52 -0.34 -42.06
CA VAL A 328 -4.37 -0.31 -40.85
C VAL A 328 -5.87 -0.09 -41.23
N LEU A 329 -6.14 0.30 -42.47
CA LEU A 329 -7.51 0.56 -42.94
C LEU A 329 -8.23 -0.74 -43.22
N VAL A 330 -9.49 -0.80 -42.84
CA VAL A 330 -10.38 -1.94 -43.16
C VAL A 330 -10.69 -1.97 -44.63
N THR A 331 -10.43 -3.09 -45.27
CA THR A 331 -10.62 -3.25 -46.72
C THR A 331 -11.93 -3.95 -47.08
N GLU A 332 -12.51 -4.68 -46.15
CA GLU A 332 -13.73 -5.44 -46.37
C GLU A 332 -14.98 -4.65 -45.95
N ASN A 333 -16.08 -4.83 -46.69
CA ASN A 333 -17.38 -4.28 -46.31
C ASN A 333 -17.91 -4.97 -45.05
N GLN A 334 -18.21 -4.16 -44.03
CA GLN A 334 -18.66 -4.64 -42.74
C GLN A 334 -20.17 -4.50 -42.57
N ASN A 335 -20.81 -5.51 -41.99
CA ASN A 335 -22.27 -5.50 -41.72
C ASN A 335 -22.62 -4.57 -40.55
N ILE A 336 -21.68 -4.42 -39.60
CA ILE A 336 -21.86 -3.59 -38.41
C ILE A 336 -20.85 -2.44 -38.46
N PRO A 337 -21.26 -1.18 -38.25
CA PRO A 337 -20.32 -0.05 -38.13
C PRO A 337 -19.22 -0.29 -37.10
N ILE A 338 -17.98 0.09 -37.38
CA ILE A 338 -16.81 -0.20 -36.57
C ILE A 338 -16.95 0.32 -35.12
N ILE A 339 -17.59 1.46 -34.93
CA ILE A 339 -17.86 1.98 -33.59
C ILE A 339 -18.65 0.99 -32.70
N TRP A 340 -19.69 0.37 -33.28
CA TRP A 340 -20.48 -0.62 -32.54
C TRP A 340 -19.69 -1.90 -32.28
N GLN A 341 -18.83 -2.31 -33.22
CA GLN A 341 -17.94 -3.45 -33.01
C GLN A 341 -17.03 -3.21 -31.83
N LEU A 342 -16.39 -2.02 -31.74
CA LEU A 342 -15.53 -1.62 -30.64
C LEU A 342 -16.28 -1.61 -29.31
N LEU A 343 -17.47 -1.00 -29.24
CA LEU A 343 -18.26 -0.92 -28.03
C LEU A 343 -18.75 -2.30 -27.54
N ILE A 344 -19.18 -3.17 -28.47
CA ILE A 344 -19.60 -4.54 -28.14
C ILE A 344 -18.40 -5.32 -27.56
N LEU A 345 -17.23 -5.23 -28.19
CA LEU A 345 -16.02 -5.92 -27.70
C LEU A 345 -15.56 -5.40 -26.35
N GLU A 346 -15.68 -4.09 -26.09
CA GLU A 346 -15.44 -3.54 -24.75
C GLU A 346 -16.31 -4.21 -23.68
N PHE A 347 -17.58 -4.40 -24.00
CA PHE A 347 -18.53 -5.06 -23.11
C PHE A 347 -18.25 -6.56 -22.96
N VAL A 348 -17.89 -7.23 -24.05
CA VAL A 348 -17.52 -8.67 -24.03
C VAL A 348 -16.27 -8.89 -23.20
N ILE A 349 -15.23 -8.04 -23.32
CA ILE A 349 -14.01 -8.13 -22.53
C ILE A 349 -14.30 -7.96 -21.03
N ASP A 350 -15.18 -7.02 -20.65
CA ASP A 350 -15.61 -6.88 -19.26
C ASP A 350 -16.40 -8.10 -18.77
N GLY A 351 -17.27 -8.64 -19.61
CA GLY A 351 -18.01 -9.88 -19.31
C GLY A 351 -17.07 -11.05 -19.05
N LEU A 352 -16.03 -11.21 -19.86
CA LEU A 352 -14.98 -12.22 -19.64
C LEU A 352 -14.23 -11.98 -18.33
N LYS A 353 -13.91 -10.73 -18.03
CA LYS A 353 -13.25 -10.35 -16.78
C LYS A 353 -14.11 -10.66 -15.56
N LEU A 354 -15.39 -10.30 -15.59
CA LEU A 354 -16.34 -10.61 -14.51
C LEU A 354 -16.56 -12.13 -14.36
N SER A 355 -16.65 -12.86 -15.48
CA SER A 355 -16.74 -14.32 -15.48
C SER A 355 -15.52 -14.95 -14.81
N SER A 356 -14.32 -14.46 -15.08
CA SER A 356 -13.09 -14.98 -14.46
C SER A 356 -13.03 -14.78 -12.95
N LEU A 357 -13.64 -13.72 -12.43
CA LEU A 357 -13.73 -13.46 -10.99
C LEU A 357 -14.72 -14.40 -10.28
N ASN A 358 -15.78 -14.80 -10.98
CA ASN A 358 -16.85 -15.63 -10.41
C ASN A 358 -16.63 -17.14 -10.63
N THR A 359 -15.63 -17.52 -11.44
CA THR A 359 -15.37 -18.92 -11.76
C THR A 359 -14.24 -19.47 -10.90
N PRO A 360 -14.37 -20.68 -10.34
CA PRO A 360 -13.28 -21.34 -9.60
C PRO A 360 -12.01 -21.42 -10.47
N GLY A 361 -10.84 -21.16 -9.86
CA GLY A 361 -9.58 -20.99 -10.57
C GLY A 361 -9.18 -22.10 -11.54
N MET A 362 -9.59 -23.36 -11.27
CA MET A 362 -9.34 -24.50 -12.17
C MET A 362 -10.13 -24.44 -13.48
N LEU A 363 -11.29 -23.80 -13.50
CA LEU A 363 -12.15 -23.71 -14.68
C LEU A 363 -11.96 -22.38 -15.44
N SER A 364 -11.45 -21.34 -14.77
CA SER A 364 -11.31 -19.99 -15.33
C SER A 364 -10.45 -19.96 -16.59
N SER A 365 -9.32 -20.66 -16.61
CA SER A 365 -8.44 -20.75 -17.78
C SER A 365 -9.10 -21.45 -18.96
N THR A 366 -9.82 -22.53 -18.72
CA THR A 366 -10.51 -23.30 -19.75
C THR A 366 -11.64 -22.49 -20.38
N PHE A 367 -12.47 -21.82 -19.58
CA PHE A 367 -13.53 -20.95 -20.08
C PHE A 367 -12.99 -19.75 -20.88
N SER A 368 -11.88 -19.15 -20.44
CA SER A 368 -11.25 -18.03 -21.15
C SER A 368 -10.73 -18.44 -22.53
N ILE A 369 -10.14 -19.62 -22.67
CA ILE A 369 -9.65 -20.15 -23.94
C ILE A 369 -10.83 -20.44 -24.88
N ILE A 370 -11.86 -21.15 -24.41
CA ILE A 370 -13.04 -21.49 -25.20
C ILE A 370 -13.77 -20.22 -25.67
N ALA A 371 -14.01 -19.27 -24.75
CA ALA A 371 -14.64 -18.01 -25.07
C ALA A 371 -13.81 -17.20 -26.09
N GLY A 372 -12.48 -17.16 -25.94
CA GLY A 372 -11.58 -16.50 -26.89
C GLY A 372 -11.66 -17.09 -28.30
N ILE A 373 -11.65 -18.42 -28.44
CA ILE A 373 -11.76 -19.10 -29.74
C ILE A 373 -13.15 -18.85 -30.37
N ILE A 374 -14.22 -19.03 -29.59
CA ILE A 374 -15.59 -18.86 -30.12
C ILE A 374 -15.80 -17.41 -30.54
N VAL A 375 -15.43 -16.43 -29.72
CA VAL A 375 -15.66 -15.01 -30.06
C VAL A 375 -14.80 -14.58 -31.22
N SER A 376 -13.52 -15.00 -31.34
CA SER A 376 -12.68 -14.53 -32.44
C SER A 376 -12.99 -15.17 -33.78
N ASP A 377 -13.03 -16.50 -33.85
CA ASP A 377 -13.10 -17.20 -35.13
C ASP A 377 -14.50 -17.14 -35.76
N PHE A 378 -15.54 -17.33 -34.96
CA PHE A 378 -16.93 -17.28 -35.45
C PHE A 378 -17.40 -15.85 -35.71
N ALA A 379 -16.99 -14.88 -34.91
CA ALA A 379 -17.41 -13.49 -35.08
C ALA A 379 -16.87 -12.86 -36.38
N VAL A 380 -15.61 -13.18 -36.74
CA VAL A 380 -15.05 -12.75 -38.03
C VAL A 380 -15.63 -13.52 -39.19
N LYS A 381 -15.73 -14.85 -39.12
CA LYS A 381 -16.31 -15.69 -40.17
C LYS A 381 -17.78 -15.39 -40.46
N SER A 382 -18.53 -14.95 -39.45
CA SER A 382 -19.93 -14.53 -39.62
C SER A 382 -20.10 -13.12 -40.18
N GLY A 383 -19.01 -12.38 -40.40
CA GLY A 383 -19.02 -11.00 -40.90
C GLY A 383 -19.56 -9.97 -39.89
N TRP A 384 -19.59 -10.31 -38.58
CA TRP A 384 -20.02 -9.39 -37.55
C TRP A 384 -18.89 -8.40 -37.16
N PHE A 385 -17.64 -8.89 -37.15
CA PHE A 385 -16.49 -8.10 -36.77
C PHE A 385 -15.40 -8.14 -37.85
N ALA A 386 -14.77 -7.00 -38.07
CA ALA A 386 -13.57 -6.93 -38.87
C ALA A 386 -12.38 -7.59 -38.11
N SER A 387 -11.48 -8.24 -38.85
CA SER A 387 -10.27 -8.84 -38.30
C SER A 387 -9.38 -7.81 -37.63
N GLU A 388 -9.29 -6.60 -38.17
CA GLU A 388 -8.56 -5.48 -37.63
C GLU A 388 -9.17 -5.00 -36.29
N THR A 389 -10.50 -4.95 -36.18
CA THR A 389 -11.17 -4.60 -34.90
C THR A 389 -10.79 -5.60 -33.80
N MET A 390 -10.80 -6.90 -34.12
CA MET A 390 -10.41 -7.94 -33.17
C MET A 390 -8.95 -7.80 -32.76
N LEU A 391 -8.05 -7.51 -33.71
CA LEU A 391 -6.62 -7.32 -33.44
C LEU A 391 -6.37 -6.14 -32.50
N TYR A 392 -6.92 -4.96 -32.80
CA TYR A 392 -6.70 -3.78 -31.96
C TYR A 392 -7.34 -3.92 -30.58
N MET A 393 -8.50 -4.55 -30.50
CA MET A 393 -9.13 -4.83 -29.20
C MET A 393 -8.36 -5.88 -28.39
N ALA A 394 -7.73 -6.85 -29.05
CA ALA A 394 -6.82 -7.78 -28.36
C ALA A 394 -5.61 -7.06 -27.75
N PHE A 395 -4.97 -6.13 -28.48
CA PHE A 395 -3.90 -5.30 -27.92
C PHE A 395 -4.36 -4.47 -26.73
N VAL A 396 -5.52 -3.84 -26.83
CA VAL A 396 -6.12 -3.05 -25.76
C VAL A 396 -6.44 -3.92 -24.52
N ALA A 397 -6.98 -5.12 -24.73
CA ALA A 397 -7.26 -6.06 -23.66
C ALA A 397 -5.98 -6.47 -22.93
N MET A 398 -4.94 -6.90 -23.67
CA MET A 398 -3.64 -7.25 -23.08
C MET A 398 -3.03 -6.08 -22.31
N ALA A 399 -3.06 -4.89 -22.87
CA ALA A 399 -2.55 -3.68 -22.24
C ALA A 399 -3.34 -3.33 -20.96
N ASN A 400 -4.65 -3.51 -20.94
CA ASN A 400 -5.48 -3.28 -19.76
C ASN A 400 -5.23 -4.32 -18.67
N TYR A 401 -5.03 -5.60 -19.04
CA TYR A 401 -4.68 -6.66 -18.07
C TYR A 401 -3.26 -6.51 -17.47
N SER A 402 -2.37 -5.81 -18.15
CA SER A 402 -1.01 -5.55 -17.64
C SER A 402 -0.96 -4.45 -16.58
N GLN A 403 -2.05 -3.70 -16.34
CA GLN A 403 -2.12 -2.65 -15.35
C GLN A 403 -2.29 -3.24 -13.93
N PRO A 404 -1.48 -2.83 -12.93
CA PRO A 404 -1.57 -3.35 -11.57
C PRO A 404 -2.83 -2.87 -10.84
N GLY A 405 -3.31 -1.65 -11.15
CA GLY A 405 -4.50 -1.05 -10.55
C GLY A 405 -5.75 -1.23 -11.42
N TYR A 406 -6.71 -2.05 -10.97
CA TYR A 406 -7.99 -2.21 -11.68
C TYR A 406 -8.75 -0.91 -11.87
N GLU A 407 -8.77 -0.05 -10.84
CA GLU A 407 -9.49 1.23 -10.87
C GLU A 407 -8.91 2.18 -11.92
N LEU A 408 -7.58 2.27 -12.01
CA LEU A 408 -6.91 3.05 -13.05
C LEU A 408 -7.21 2.51 -14.44
N GLY A 409 -7.22 1.18 -14.60
CA GLY A 409 -7.59 0.53 -15.86
C GLY A 409 -9.01 0.90 -16.31
N TYR A 410 -9.97 0.91 -15.39
CA TYR A 410 -11.35 1.34 -15.70
C TYR A 410 -11.44 2.85 -15.97
N ALA A 411 -10.71 3.68 -15.25
CA ALA A 411 -10.67 5.13 -15.51
C ALA A 411 -10.20 5.41 -16.94
N ILE A 412 -9.11 4.77 -17.37
CA ILE A 412 -8.58 4.87 -18.74
C ILE A 412 -9.60 4.35 -19.76
N LYS A 413 -10.25 3.24 -19.47
CA LYS A 413 -11.31 2.67 -20.33
C LYS A 413 -12.46 3.65 -20.51
N PHE A 414 -12.98 4.28 -19.45
CA PHE A 414 -14.05 5.27 -19.58
C PHE A 414 -13.64 6.46 -20.44
N MET A 415 -12.39 6.94 -20.29
CA MET A 415 -11.88 8.02 -21.13
C MET A 415 -11.78 7.60 -22.61
N ARG A 416 -11.33 6.38 -22.89
CA ARG A 416 -11.29 5.81 -24.24
C ARG A 416 -12.68 5.70 -24.84
N MET A 417 -13.64 5.13 -24.12
CA MET A 417 -15.03 5.01 -24.58
C MET A 417 -15.63 6.39 -24.89
N PHE A 418 -15.35 7.39 -24.06
CA PHE A 418 -15.79 8.75 -24.31
C PHE A 418 -15.17 9.33 -25.58
N MET A 419 -13.87 9.08 -25.84
CA MET A 419 -13.21 9.48 -27.08
C MET A 419 -13.84 8.79 -28.31
N LEU A 420 -14.09 7.47 -28.22
CA LEU A 420 -14.71 6.71 -29.32
C LEU A 420 -16.09 7.24 -29.68
N LEU A 421 -16.96 7.48 -28.69
CA LEU A 421 -18.26 8.09 -28.89
C LEU A 421 -18.16 9.52 -29.47
N GLY A 422 -17.21 10.30 -28.94
CA GLY A 422 -16.94 11.65 -29.41
C GLY A 422 -16.51 11.68 -30.88
N ILE A 423 -15.63 10.78 -31.30
CA ILE A 423 -15.18 10.65 -32.68
C ILE A 423 -16.38 10.29 -33.58
N SER A 424 -17.17 9.29 -33.21
CA SER A 424 -18.31 8.86 -33.99
C SER A 424 -19.36 9.96 -34.20
N LEU A 425 -19.49 10.92 -33.29
CA LEU A 425 -20.48 12.01 -33.39
C LEU A 425 -19.91 13.30 -34.01
N PHE A 426 -18.65 13.62 -33.70
CA PHE A 426 -18.05 14.91 -34.01
C PHE A 426 -16.68 14.82 -34.72
N GLY A 427 -16.27 13.61 -35.14
CA GLY A 427 -14.97 13.39 -35.78
C GLY A 427 -13.80 13.86 -34.97
N ILE A 428 -12.87 14.58 -35.57
CA ILE A 428 -11.65 15.06 -34.91
C ILE A 428 -11.94 15.96 -33.70
N TRP A 429 -13.02 16.73 -33.73
CA TRP A 429 -13.40 17.59 -32.61
C TRP A 429 -13.82 16.79 -31.37
N GLY A 430 -14.49 15.65 -31.58
CA GLY A 430 -14.80 14.72 -30.51
C GLY A 430 -13.57 14.08 -29.89
N PHE A 431 -12.55 13.75 -30.70
CA PHE A 431 -11.25 13.28 -30.21
C PHE A 431 -10.54 14.31 -29.34
N LEU A 432 -10.45 15.56 -29.81
CA LEU A 432 -9.83 16.66 -29.07
C LEU A 432 -10.58 16.96 -27.76
N ALA A 433 -11.90 16.93 -27.78
CA ALA A 433 -12.73 17.08 -26.57
C ALA A 433 -12.46 15.96 -25.56
N GLY A 434 -12.28 14.72 -26.01
CA GLY A 434 -11.95 13.58 -25.18
C GLY A 434 -10.57 13.71 -24.54
N ILE A 435 -9.56 14.16 -25.28
CA ILE A 435 -8.22 14.47 -24.74
C ILE A 435 -8.33 15.57 -23.68
N PHE A 436 -9.02 16.65 -24.01
CA PHE A 436 -9.19 17.77 -23.08
C PHE A 436 -9.89 17.34 -21.79
N LEU A 437 -10.98 16.54 -21.89
CA LEU A 437 -11.68 16.00 -20.74
C LEU A 437 -10.76 15.11 -19.87
N THR A 438 -9.97 14.24 -20.52
CA THR A 438 -9.03 13.36 -19.81
C THR A 438 -8.00 14.18 -19.04
N LEU A 439 -7.37 15.17 -19.69
CA LEU A 439 -6.42 16.07 -19.05
C LEU A 439 -7.06 16.91 -17.95
N TYR A 440 -8.27 17.41 -18.18
CA TYR A 440 -9.02 18.17 -17.17
C TYR A 440 -9.29 17.32 -15.92
N LEU A 441 -9.75 16.08 -16.08
CA LEU A 441 -10.02 15.20 -14.95
C LEU A 441 -8.73 14.82 -14.20
N LEU A 442 -7.63 14.55 -14.91
CA LEU A 442 -6.33 14.27 -14.29
C LEU A 442 -5.82 15.48 -13.49
N LEU A 443 -5.91 16.69 -14.05
CA LEU A 443 -5.42 17.90 -13.40
C LEU A 443 -6.33 18.42 -12.28
N SER A 444 -7.64 18.18 -12.40
CA SER A 444 -8.63 18.55 -11.38
C SER A 444 -8.66 17.59 -10.19
N THR A 445 -8.05 16.41 -10.32
CA THR A 445 -7.95 15.44 -9.22
C THR A 445 -7.04 16.00 -8.13
N LYS A 446 -7.66 16.37 -7.01
CA LYS A 446 -6.93 16.84 -5.82
C LYS A 446 -6.48 15.65 -5.00
N ILE A 447 -5.20 15.59 -4.70
CA ILE A 447 -4.61 14.67 -3.73
C ILE A 447 -4.24 15.44 -2.46
N HIS A 448 -4.18 14.74 -1.34
CA HIS A 448 -3.69 15.32 -0.09
C HIS A 448 -2.16 15.41 -0.14
N GLY A 449 -1.58 16.49 0.39
CA GLY A 449 -0.12 16.69 0.44
C GLY A 449 0.43 17.58 -0.66
N LYS A 450 1.76 17.61 -0.76
CA LYS A 450 2.50 18.47 -1.69
C LYS A 450 2.59 17.83 -3.06
N GLY A 451 2.09 18.52 -4.07
CA GLY A 451 2.19 18.08 -5.46
C GLY A 451 0.85 17.98 -6.17
N GLY A 452 0.88 17.72 -7.46
CA GLY A 452 -0.30 17.45 -8.27
C GLY A 452 -0.49 15.96 -8.52
N TYR A 453 -1.70 15.53 -8.81
CA TYR A 453 -2.00 14.13 -9.16
C TYR A 453 -1.19 13.63 -10.37
N PHE A 454 -0.85 14.54 -11.28
CA PHE A 454 -0.04 14.26 -12.48
C PHE A 454 1.45 14.62 -12.31
N SER A 455 1.92 14.75 -11.06
CA SER A 455 3.35 14.90 -10.76
C SER A 455 4.10 13.61 -11.17
N PRO A 456 5.34 13.70 -11.74
CA PRO A 456 6.21 14.88 -11.90
C PRO A 456 6.04 15.63 -13.25
N ILE A 457 5.02 15.35 -14.03
CA ILE A 457 4.80 16.05 -15.30
C ILE A 457 4.20 17.44 -15.04
N ILE A 458 3.20 17.53 -14.15
CA ILE A 458 2.59 18.80 -13.75
C ILE A 458 2.40 18.81 -12.23
N PRO A 459 3.13 19.65 -11.47
CA PRO A 459 4.19 20.56 -11.93
C PRO A 459 5.43 19.84 -12.43
N PHE A 460 6.08 20.40 -13.45
CA PHE A 460 7.23 19.74 -14.08
C PHE A 460 8.45 19.70 -13.16
N SER A 461 8.98 18.50 -12.97
CA SER A 461 10.21 18.23 -12.22
C SER A 461 11.09 17.27 -12.98
N ALA A 462 12.18 17.76 -13.57
CA ALA A 462 13.13 16.91 -14.30
C ALA A 462 13.73 15.82 -13.39
N LYS A 463 14.07 16.17 -12.14
CA LYS A 463 14.55 15.19 -11.14
C LYS A 463 13.50 14.15 -10.81
N GLY A 464 12.24 14.56 -10.67
CA GLY A 464 11.11 13.66 -10.43
C GLY A 464 10.89 12.72 -11.62
N LEU A 465 10.96 13.23 -12.85
CA LEU A 465 10.81 12.41 -14.06
C LEU A 465 11.93 11.38 -14.21
N VAL A 466 13.17 11.77 -13.94
CA VAL A 466 14.31 10.83 -13.95
C VAL A 466 14.16 9.76 -12.86
N ARG A 467 13.71 10.15 -11.66
CA ARG A 467 13.40 9.17 -10.59
C ARG A 467 12.29 8.22 -10.99
N LEU A 468 11.22 8.75 -11.62
CA LEU A 468 10.11 7.94 -12.11
C LEU A 468 10.58 6.91 -13.13
N LEU A 469 11.37 7.30 -14.13
CA LEU A 469 11.79 6.42 -15.23
C LEU A 469 12.92 5.47 -14.84
N PHE A 470 13.95 5.96 -14.14
CA PHE A 470 15.20 5.22 -13.88
C PHE A 470 15.31 4.70 -12.44
N ARG A 471 14.29 4.83 -11.60
CA ARG A 471 14.29 4.35 -10.23
C ARG A 471 15.50 4.83 -9.41
N LEU A 472 15.94 6.05 -9.64
CA LEU A 472 16.99 6.66 -8.82
C LEU A 472 16.38 7.08 -7.48
N LYS A 473 16.94 6.55 -6.38
CA LYS A 473 16.54 6.90 -5.00
C LYS A 473 16.99 8.32 -4.64
#